data_8506edb0dd335b63a6ba52fa948f04f9
#
_entry.id   8506edb0dd335b63a6ba52fa948f04f9
#
_cell.length_a   1.000
_cell.length_b   1.000
_cell.length_c   1.000
_cell.angle_alpha   90.00
_cell.angle_beta   90.00
_cell.angle_gamma   90.00
#
_symmetry.space_group_name_H-M   'P 1'
#
loop_
_entity.id
_entity.type
_entity.pdbx_description
1 polymer ?
#
loop_
_entity_poly.entity_id
_entity_poly.type
_entity_poly.pdbx_seq_one_letter_code
_entity_poly.pdbx_strand_id
1 'polypeptide(L)'
;MKSLKKTLVAITLLLSVVVSNAQIKNAQIETVKIFGNCEMCKTTIEKAGSLKKIANVDWNKDTKIGTLTYDTKKTNQDEILKRIALAGYDSEKFLAPDAVYSKLPECCKYDRKAKVAVKTDIKDQEPKTEMAGMKMSKDPSLSIKQETNQLKSVFDNYFLLKDALVKTDGESAVASSKELLTAITAVKMETLKMDVHLTWMKVFKDLTADAKNISEIQDIKKQRELFKSLSKNTYELIKVSKFTEPVYYQYCPMQDANWLSKENTIKNPYYGSQMLSCGKTVETIK
;
A
#
# COMPACT_ATOMS: atom_id res chain seq x y z
N MET A 1 5.85 54.97 35.10
CA MET A 1 6.74 54.47 34.05
C MET A 1 7.26 53.04 34.28
N LYS A 2 7.30 52.52 35.51
CA LYS A 2 7.78 51.11 35.79
C LYS A 2 6.75 50.02 35.46
N SER A 3 5.46 50.35 35.41
CA SER A 3 4.38 49.37 35.09
C SER A 3 4.28 49.07 33.59
N LEU A 4 4.49 50.08 32.73
CA LEU A 4 4.38 49.94 31.27
C LEU A 4 5.48 49.01 30.67
N LYS A 5 6.67 48.99 31.28
CA LYS A 5 7.78 48.13 30.86
C LYS A 5 7.54 46.65 31.18
N LYS A 6 6.83 46.37 32.30
CA LYS A 6 6.51 44.98 32.67
C LYS A 6 5.42 44.38 31.79
N THR A 7 4.45 45.17 31.35
CA THR A 7 3.42 44.73 30.39
C THR A 7 3.99 44.52 28.99
N LEU A 8 4.94 45.34 28.54
CA LEU A 8 5.58 45.16 27.23
C LEU A 8 6.43 43.90 27.15
N VAL A 9 7.12 43.56 28.24
CA VAL A 9 7.94 42.30 28.32
C VAL A 9 7.03 41.06 28.38
N ALA A 10 5.86 41.14 29.03
CA ALA A 10 4.89 40.05 29.06
C ALA A 10 4.25 39.81 27.69
N ILE A 11 3.99 40.85 26.91
CA ILE A 11 3.42 40.74 25.55
C ILE A 11 4.44 40.17 24.56
N THR A 12 5.73 40.51 24.69
CA THR A 12 6.78 39.92 23.84
C THR A 12 7.07 38.44 24.15
N LEU A 13 6.82 37.98 25.37
CA LEU A 13 6.96 36.55 25.73
C LEU A 13 5.77 35.72 25.29
N LEU A 14 4.60 36.30 25.04
CA LEU A 14 3.39 35.60 24.56
C LEU A 14 3.34 35.44 23.04
N LEU A 15 4.16 36.18 22.28
CA LEU A 15 4.25 36.07 20.81
C LEU A 15 5.26 35.06 20.28
N SER A 16 5.97 34.36 21.15
CA SER A 16 6.82 33.22 20.77
C SER A 16 6.09 31.87 20.87
N VAL A 17 4.82 31.82 20.51
CA VAL A 17 4.20 30.56 20.09
C VAL A 17 4.84 30.18 18.75
N VAL A 18 5.99 29.54 18.84
CA VAL A 18 6.65 28.89 17.72
C VAL A 18 5.63 27.92 17.15
N VAL A 19 5.12 28.26 15.98
CA VAL A 19 4.42 27.29 15.12
C VAL A 19 5.47 26.21 14.86
N SER A 20 5.44 25.15 15.65
CA SER A 20 6.23 23.94 15.43
C SER A 20 5.66 23.27 14.18
N ASN A 21 5.95 23.85 13.01
CA ASN A 21 5.85 23.13 11.78
C ASN A 21 6.77 21.93 11.93
N ALA A 22 6.18 20.75 12.02
CA ALA A 22 6.92 19.49 12.13
C ALA A 22 7.78 19.34 10.87
N GLN A 23 9.01 19.80 10.97
CA GLN A 23 9.95 19.92 9.87
C GLN A 23 10.22 18.55 9.29
N ILE A 24 9.95 18.36 8.00
CA ILE A 24 10.25 17.14 7.28
C ILE A 24 11.77 17.02 7.18
N LYS A 25 12.33 15.92 7.71
CA LYS A 25 13.77 15.64 7.62
C LYS A 25 14.14 15.22 6.20
N ASN A 26 15.35 15.53 5.74
CA ASN A 26 15.84 15.23 4.39
C ASN A 26 14.83 15.66 3.30
N ALA A 27 14.25 16.84 3.46
CA ALA A 27 13.20 17.33 2.61
C ALA A 27 13.69 17.55 1.17
N GLN A 28 13.00 16.94 0.21
CA GLN A 28 13.07 17.24 -1.21
C GLN A 28 11.78 17.93 -1.62
N ILE A 29 11.89 18.91 -2.52
CA ILE A 29 10.73 19.64 -3.06
C ILE A 29 10.68 19.40 -4.56
N GLU A 30 9.52 18.94 -5.04
CA GLU A 30 9.25 18.72 -6.46
C GLU A 30 7.88 19.26 -6.82
N THR A 31 7.70 19.63 -8.07
CA THR A 31 6.42 20.08 -8.62
C THR A 31 5.91 19.10 -9.66
N VAL A 32 4.60 18.90 -9.70
CA VAL A 32 3.96 17.98 -10.65
C VAL A 32 2.55 18.46 -10.93
N LYS A 33 2.07 18.24 -12.15
CA LYS A 33 0.69 18.53 -12.51
C LYS A 33 -0.24 17.43 -12.00
N ILE A 34 -1.30 17.86 -11.28
CA ILE A 34 -2.36 17.00 -10.74
C ILE A 34 -3.69 17.60 -11.17
N PHE A 35 -4.55 16.78 -11.76
CA PHE A 35 -5.82 17.23 -12.31
C PHE A 35 -6.90 17.34 -11.21
N GLY A 36 -7.69 18.39 -11.27
CA GLY A 36 -8.74 18.71 -10.32
C GLY A 36 -9.32 20.09 -10.64
N ASN A 37 -10.49 20.47 -10.11
CA ASN A 37 -11.19 21.69 -10.55
C ASN A 37 -11.49 22.69 -9.43
N CYS A 38 -11.60 22.28 -8.17
CA CYS A 38 -12.19 23.09 -7.11
C CYS A 38 -11.47 22.95 -5.77
N GLU A 39 -11.90 23.71 -4.77
CA GLU A 39 -11.35 23.69 -3.40
C GLU A 39 -11.56 22.31 -2.72
N MET A 40 -12.64 21.61 -3.04
CA MET A 40 -12.86 20.25 -2.54
C MET A 40 -11.82 19.28 -3.09
N CYS A 41 -11.44 19.44 -4.38
CA CYS A 41 -10.33 18.71 -4.98
C CYS A 41 -9.01 19.02 -4.25
N LYS A 42 -8.72 20.31 -3.96
CA LYS A 42 -7.54 20.73 -3.20
C LYS A 42 -7.45 19.99 -1.87
N THR A 43 -8.51 20.07 -1.07
CA THR A 43 -8.58 19.40 0.24
C THR A 43 -8.32 17.90 0.14
N THR A 44 -8.89 17.24 -0.87
CA THR A 44 -8.76 15.79 -1.03
C THR A 44 -7.37 15.40 -1.54
N ILE A 45 -6.82 16.11 -2.53
CA ILE A 45 -5.47 15.89 -3.08
C ILE A 45 -4.42 16.06 -1.98
N GLU A 46 -4.49 17.16 -1.23
CA GLU A 46 -3.54 17.46 -0.16
C GLU A 46 -3.62 16.44 0.98
N LYS A 47 -4.83 16.07 1.39
CA LYS A 47 -5.05 15.03 2.40
C LYS A 47 -4.53 13.67 1.97
N ALA A 48 -4.75 13.28 0.72
CA ALA A 48 -4.31 12.00 0.18
C ALA A 48 -2.79 11.92 0.03
N GLY A 49 -2.17 13.01 -0.42
CA GLY A 49 -0.73 13.07 -0.65
C GLY A 49 0.10 13.29 0.61
N SER A 50 -0.43 14.01 1.60
CA SER A 50 0.32 14.39 2.81
C SER A 50 0.36 13.29 3.85
N LEU A 51 1.52 13.11 4.50
CA LEU A 51 1.75 12.22 5.64
C LEU A 51 2.50 12.98 6.73
N LYS A 52 2.00 12.94 7.96
CA LYS A 52 2.58 13.67 9.10
C LYS A 52 4.08 13.41 9.24
N LYS A 53 4.89 14.47 9.20
CA LYS A 53 6.36 14.44 9.30
C LYS A 53 7.10 13.68 8.18
N ILE A 54 6.41 13.28 7.11
CA ILE A 54 6.98 12.50 6.01
C ILE A 54 6.79 13.20 4.68
N ALA A 55 5.57 13.65 4.38
CA ALA A 55 5.25 14.33 3.13
C ALA A 55 4.22 15.43 3.36
N ASN A 56 4.33 16.51 2.60
CA ASN A 56 3.35 17.58 2.50
C ASN A 56 3.08 17.88 1.04
N VAL A 57 1.81 18.01 0.68
CA VAL A 57 1.37 18.40 -0.65
C VAL A 57 0.61 19.70 -0.54
N ASP A 58 1.01 20.68 -1.33
CA ASP A 58 0.29 21.95 -1.52
C ASP A 58 -0.09 22.03 -3.00
N TRP A 59 -1.39 21.94 -3.30
CA TRP A 59 -1.91 21.92 -4.64
C TRP A 59 -2.66 23.22 -4.99
N ASN A 60 -2.30 23.81 -6.10
CA ASN A 60 -2.94 25.03 -6.59
C ASN A 60 -4.02 24.68 -7.63
N LYS A 61 -5.26 25.07 -7.35
CA LYS A 61 -6.42 24.77 -8.21
C LYS A 61 -6.40 25.47 -9.56
N ASP A 62 -5.74 26.62 -9.67
CA ASP A 62 -5.75 27.43 -10.90
C ASP A 62 -4.65 26.95 -11.87
N THR A 63 -3.47 26.69 -11.35
CA THR A 63 -2.33 26.19 -12.15
C THR A 63 -2.34 24.67 -12.32
N LYS A 64 -3.10 23.95 -11.48
CA LYS A 64 -3.09 22.47 -11.38
C LYS A 64 -1.74 21.90 -10.94
N ILE A 65 -0.86 22.71 -10.39
CA ILE A 65 0.45 22.28 -9.92
C ILE A 65 0.40 21.94 -8.45
N GLY A 66 0.88 20.74 -8.10
CA GLY A 66 1.14 20.30 -6.74
C GLY A 66 2.61 20.46 -6.41
N THR A 67 2.91 21.14 -5.31
CA THR A 67 4.25 21.20 -4.72
C THR A 67 4.32 20.10 -3.66
N LEU A 68 5.20 19.13 -3.89
CA LEU A 68 5.42 17.98 -3.02
C LEU A 68 6.70 18.23 -2.21
N THR A 69 6.58 18.28 -0.89
CA THR A 69 7.73 18.32 0.03
C THR A 69 7.76 17.01 0.80
N TYR A 70 8.85 16.24 0.70
CA TYR A 70 8.88 14.91 1.32
C TYR A 70 10.27 14.47 1.78
N ASP A 71 10.33 13.58 2.76
CA ASP A 71 11.54 12.94 3.26
C ASP A 71 11.98 11.82 2.30
N THR A 72 13.07 12.03 1.57
CA THR A 72 13.60 11.09 0.57
C THR A 72 13.99 9.72 1.13
N LYS A 73 14.20 9.62 2.44
CA LYS A 73 14.49 8.33 3.10
C LYS A 73 13.25 7.53 3.46
N LYS A 74 12.05 8.13 3.34
CA LYS A 74 10.80 7.52 3.80
C LYS A 74 9.74 7.38 2.72
N THR A 75 9.80 8.21 1.67
CA THR A 75 8.85 8.19 0.56
C THR A 75 9.48 8.86 -0.66
N ASN A 76 8.79 8.76 -1.79
CA ASN A 76 9.18 9.38 -3.05
C ASN A 76 7.96 9.99 -3.76
N GLN A 77 8.22 10.74 -4.85
CA GLN A 77 7.18 11.39 -5.64
C GLN A 77 6.11 10.39 -6.11
N ASP A 78 6.53 9.22 -6.61
CA ASP A 78 5.62 8.24 -7.20
C ASP A 78 4.65 7.66 -6.17
N GLU A 79 5.10 7.41 -4.94
CA GLU A 79 4.22 6.96 -3.85
C GLU A 79 3.20 8.02 -3.45
N ILE A 80 3.61 9.29 -3.42
CA ILE A 80 2.71 10.42 -3.14
C ILE A 80 1.64 10.50 -4.23
N LEU A 81 2.06 10.45 -5.50
CA LEU A 81 1.15 10.55 -6.64
C LEU A 81 0.23 9.33 -6.76
N LYS A 82 0.68 8.13 -6.41
CA LYS A 82 -0.16 6.94 -6.33
C LYS A 82 -1.26 7.12 -5.29
N ARG A 83 -0.97 7.62 -4.09
CA ARG A 83 -2.01 7.92 -3.08
C ARG A 83 -3.03 8.93 -3.58
N ILE A 84 -2.59 9.95 -4.30
CA ILE A 84 -3.46 10.96 -4.90
C ILE A 84 -4.35 10.34 -5.99
N ALA A 85 -3.78 9.47 -6.85
CA ALA A 85 -4.54 8.71 -7.84
C ALA A 85 -5.62 7.82 -7.21
N LEU A 86 -5.35 7.28 -6.01
CA LEU A 86 -6.31 6.51 -5.22
C LEU A 86 -7.49 7.31 -4.71
N ALA A 87 -7.28 8.59 -4.50
CA ALA A 87 -8.35 9.50 -4.11
C ALA A 87 -9.17 9.99 -5.31
N GLY A 88 -8.85 9.52 -6.53
CA GLY A 88 -9.59 9.80 -7.77
C GLY A 88 -8.97 10.88 -8.64
N TYR A 89 -7.76 11.34 -8.37
CA TYR A 89 -7.13 12.46 -9.08
C TYR A 89 -5.93 12.00 -9.92
N ASP A 90 -6.01 12.22 -11.23
CA ASP A 90 -4.92 11.94 -12.16
C ASP A 90 -3.75 12.90 -11.98
N SER A 91 -2.57 12.44 -12.29
CA SER A 91 -1.37 13.24 -12.44
C SER A 91 -0.73 12.98 -13.81
N GLU A 92 0.35 13.70 -14.15
CA GLU A 92 1.11 13.43 -15.37
C GLU A 92 1.69 12.01 -15.41
N LYS A 93 1.95 11.40 -14.23
CA LYS A 93 2.57 10.08 -14.12
C LYS A 93 1.56 8.95 -13.85
N PHE A 94 0.46 9.22 -13.16
CA PHE A 94 -0.48 8.20 -12.71
C PHE A 94 -1.92 8.62 -12.97
N LEU A 95 -2.71 7.68 -13.49
CA LEU A 95 -4.15 7.84 -13.65
C LEU A 95 -4.88 7.23 -12.45
N ALA A 96 -5.91 7.91 -11.98
CA ALA A 96 -6.83 7.37 -10.99
C ALA A 96 -7.60 6.18 -11.57
N PRO A 97 -7.89 5.12 -10.78
CA PRO A 97 -8.74 4.05 -11.22
C PRO A 97 -10.14 4.56 -11.64
N ASP A 98 -10.65 4.08 -12.77
CA ASP A 98 -11.94 4.54 -13.31
C ASP A 98 -13.08 4.39 -12.29
N ALA A 99 -13.07 3.30 -11.50
CA ALA A 99 -14.05 3.04 -10.45
C ALA A 99 -13.99 4.06 -9.29
N VAL A 100 -12.84 4.71 -9.05
CA VAL A 100 -12.69 5.74 -8.02
C VAL A 100 -13.03 7.11 -8.61
N TYR A 101 -12.51 7.41 -9.80
CA TYR A 101 -12.83 8.65 -10.52
C TYR A 101 -14.34 8.81 -10.75
N SER A 102 -15.05 7.75 -11.16
CA SER A 102 -16.50 7.79 -11.40
C SER A 102 -17.32 8.15 -10.16
N LYS A 103 -16.78 7.91 -8.96
CA LYS A 103 -17.41 8.24 -7.67
C LYS A 103 -17.13 9.68 -7.19
N LEU A 104 -16.29 10.41 -7.90
CA LEU A 104 -16.06 11.81 -7.56
C LEU A 104 -17.35 12.63 -7.72
N PRO A 105 -17.60 13.63 -6.86
CA PRO A 105 -18.65 14.61 -7.09
C PRO A 105 -18.50 15.28 -8.46
N GLU A 106 -19.61 15.67 -9.08
CA GLU A 106 -19.61 16.26 -10.43
C GLU A 106 -18.66 17.47 -10.53
N CYS A 107 -18.59 18.32 -9.50
CA CYS A 107 -17.68 19.48 -9.47
C CYS A 107 -16.19 19.10 -9.41
N CYS A 108 -15.88 17.85 -9.07
CA CYS A 108 -14.51 17.31 -9.02
C CYS A 108 -14.12 16.51 -10.28
N LYS A 109 -15.11 16.20 -11.13
CA LYS A 109 -14.83 15.52 -12.40
C LYS A 109 -14.21 16.52 -13.38
N TYR A 110 -13.10 16.12 -13.98
CA TYR A 110 -12.37 16.89 -14.99
C TYR A 110 -12.30 16.04 -16.28
N ASP A 111 -12.12 16.72 -17.43
CA ASP A 111 -11.98 16.04 -18.71
C ASP A 111 -10.72 15.18 -18.73
N ARG A 112 -10.89 13.89 -18.61
CA ARG A 112 -9.83 12.92 -18.84
C ARG A 112 -9.58 12.82 -20.33
N LYS A 113 -8.44 13.34 -20.79
CA LYS A 113 -8.00 13.09 -22.15
C LYS A 113 -7.96 11.57 -22.30
N ALA A 114 -8.70 11.06 -23.32
CA ALA A 114 -8.71 9.64 -23.65
C ALA A 114 -7.29 9.10 -23.59
N LYS A 115 -7.10 7.91 -23.01
CA LYS A 115 -5.81 7.21 -22.87
C LYS A 115 -5.07 7.35 -24.20
N VAL A 116 -4.17 8.32 -24.29
CA VAL A 116 -3.20 8.35 -25.37
C VAL A 116 -2.25 7.22 -25.03
N ALA A 117 -2.46 6.08 -25.69
CA ALA A 117 -1.41 5.11 -25.82
C ALA A 117 -0.18 5.89 -26.28
N VAL A 118 0.87 5.92 -25.47
CA VAL A 118 2.17 6.46 -25.88
C VAL A 118 2.64 5.57 -27.01
N LYS A 119 2.30 5.93 -28.24
CA LYS A 119 2.96 5.47 -29.45
C LYS A 119 4.24 6.30 -29.52
N THR A 120 5.35 5.66 -29.22
CA THR A 120 6.68 6.12 -29.58
C THR A 120 6.82 6.06 -31.10
N ASP A 121 6.60 7.19 -31.76
CA ASP A 121 7.15 7.42 -33.09
C ASP A 121 8.41 8.28 -32.92
N ILE A 122 9.55 7.60 -32.92
CA ILE A 122 10.87 8.24 -33.07
C ILE A 122 11.19 8.16 -34.55
N LYS A 123 11.26 9.32 -35.21
CA LYS A 123 12.04 9.48 -36.42
C LYS A 123 13.16 10.47 -36.16
N ASP A 124 14.36 9.92 -36.20
CA ASP A 124 15.67 10.40 -36.56
C ASP A 124 16.04 11.90 -36.42
N GLN A 125 16.99 12.14 -35.54
CA GLN A 125 18.25 12.78 -35.90
C GLN A 125 19.31 12.61 -34.78
N GLU A 126 20.41 11.91 -35.11
CA GLU A 126 21.64 11.84 -34.32
C GLU A 126 22.39 13.18 -34.32
N PRO A 127 23.21 13.50 -33.28
CA PRO A 127 24.58 13.04 -33.34
C PRO A 127 25.19 12.53 -32.02
N LYS A 128 26.09 11.61 -32.22
CA LYS A 128 27.03 10.94 -31.31
C LYS A 128 27.60 11.77 -30.15
N THR A 129 27.64 11.18 -28.95
CA THR A 129 28.86 11.03 -28.15
C THR A 129 28.68 9.90 -27.13
N GLU A 130 29.66 9.02 -27.07
CA GLU A 130 29.77 7.83 -26.23
C GLU A 130 29.79 8.17 -24.73
N MET A 131 29.13 7.36 -23.89
CA MET A 131 29.72 6.71 -22.72
C MET A 131 28.79 5.67 -22.10
N ALA A 132 29.36 4.53 -21.97
CA ALA A 132 29.05 3.28 -21.27
C ALA A 132 27.83 3.20 -20.33
N GLY A 133 26.91 2.31 -20.67
CA GLY A 133 26.59 1.12 -19.89
C GLY A 133 25.68 1.22 -18.68
N MET A 134 24.35 1.24 -18.90
CA MET A 134 23.43 0.44 -18.09
C MET A 134 22.11 0.28 -18.87
N LYS A 135 21.96 -0.88 -19.50
CA LYS A 135 20.73 -1.27 -20.17
C LYS A 135 19.65 -1.52 -19.12
N MET A 136 18.72 -0.60 -18.99
CA MET A 136 17.44 -0.83 -18.34
C MET A 136 16.45 -1.32 -19.40
N SER A 137 16.34 -2.61 -19.56
CA SER A 137 15.33 -3.23 -20.43
C SER A 137 13.94 -3.02 -19.84
N LYS A 138 13.18 -2.14 -20.47
CA LYS A 138 11.75 -1.96 -20.23
C LYS A 138 10.97 -3.02 -21.00
N ASP A 139 10.98 -4.25 -20.52
CA ASP A 139 10.09 -5.29 -21.01
C ASP A 139 8.91 -5.40 -20.02
N PRO A 140 7.67 -5.12 -20.47
CA PRO A 140 6.49 -5.26 -19.61
C PRO A 140 6.32 -6.68 -19.03
N SER A 141 6.87 -7.69 -19.72
CA SER A 141 6.86 -9.08 -19.24
C SER A 141 7.79 -9.32 -18.05
N LEU A 142 8.87 -8.53 -17.91
CA LEU A 142 9.79 -8.58 -16.78
C LEU A 142 9.19 -7.99 -15.51
N SER A 143 8.42 -6.91 -15.62
CA SER A 143 7.74 -6.30 -14.47
C SER A 143 6.64 -7.22 -13.91
N ILE A 144 5.90 -7.94 -14.77
CA ILE A 144 4.90 -8.92 -14.37
C ILE A 144 5.54 -10.12 -13.64
N LYS A 145 6.69 -10.61 -14.13
CA LYS A 145 7.42 -11.71 -13.50
C LYS A 145 8.01 -11.31 -12.14
N GLN A 146 8.43 -10.06 -11.97
CA GLN A 146 9.01 -9.55 -10.73
C GLN A 146 7.95 -9.32 -9.65
N GLU A 147 6.77 -8.80 -10.03
CA GLU A 147 5.63 -8.60 -9.13
C GLU A 147 5.08 -9.93 -8.59
N THR A 148 4.83 -10.90 -9.49
CA THR A 148 4.37 -12.24 -9.10
C THR A 148 5.38 -12.96 -8.20
N ASN A 149 6.68 -12.71 -8.36
CA ASN A 149 7.70 -13.39 -7.56
C ASN A 149 7.73 -12.88 -6.12
N GLN A 150 7.67 -11.56 -5.87
CA GLN A 150 7.76 -11.03 -4.51
C GLN A 150 6.48 -11.27 -3.68
N LEU A 151 5.29 -11.16 -4.27
CA LEU A 151 4.03 -11.51 -3.59
C LEU A 151 3.87 -13.01 -3.41
N LYS A 152 4.46 -13.81 -4.31
CA LYS A 152 4.50 -15.27 -4.16
C LYS A 152 5.14 -15.67 -2.84
N SER A 153 6.23 -15.03 -2.45
CA SER A 153 6.89 -15.30 -1.18
C SER A 153 5.98 -14.99 0.02
N VAL A 154 5.19 -13.92 -0.04
CA VAL A 154 4.19 -13.59 1.00
C VAL A 154 3.13 -14.69 1.10
N PHE A 155 2.57 -15.12 -0.04
CA PHE A 155 1.54 -16.16 -0.05
C PHE A 155 2.09 -17.53 0.35
N ASP A 156 3.26 -17.92 -0.11
CA ASP A 156 3.85 -19.20 0.27
C ASP A 156 4.07 -19.30 1.79
N ASN A 157 4.58 -18.25 2.42
CA ASN A 157 4.78 -18.22 3.88
C ASN A 157 3.44 -18.17 4.64
N TYR A 158 2.41 -17.51 4.10
CA TYR A 158 1.06 -17.61 4.65
C TYR A 158 0.55 -19.06 4.64
N PHE A 159 0.73 -19.81 3.55
CA PHE A 159 0.31 -21.20 3.47
C PHE A 159 1.09 -22.10 4.44
N LEU A 160 2.40 -21.87 4.63
CA LEU A 160 3.20 -22.58 5.63
C LEU A 160 2.69 -22.31 7.05
N LEU A 161 2.38 -21.07 7.38
CA LEU A 161 1.77 -20.70 8.66
C LEU A 161 0.42 -21.40 8.84
N LYS A 162 -0.46 -21.37 7.84
CA LYS A 162 -1.75 -22.08 7.85
C LYS A 162 -1.57 -23.57 8.12
N ASP A 163 -0.60 -24.22 7.49
CA ASP A 163 -0.33 -25.65 7.67
C ASP A 163 0.22 -25.97 9.07
N ALA A 164 1.04 -25.10 9.65
CA ALA A 164 1.47 -25.23 11.04
C ALA A 164 0.28 -25.17 12.02
N LEU A 165 -0.64 -24.23 11.81
CA LEU A 165 -1.86 -24.11 12.62
C LEU A 165 -2.80 -25.33 12.47
N VAL A 166 -2.90 -25.91 11.27
CA VAL A 166 -3.63 -27.17 11.03
C VAL A 166 -3.02 -28.31 11.83
N LYS A 167 -1.69 -28.41 11.89
CA LYS A 167 -0.97 -29.40 12.67
C LYS A 167 -0.98 -29.15 14.19
N THR A 168 -1.49 -28.00 14.62
CA THR A 168 -1.45 -27.53 16.01
C THR A 168 0.00 -27.37 16.51
N ASP A 169 0.89 -26.98 15.62
CA ASP A 169 2.32 -26.80 15.87
C ASP A 169 2.62 -25.29 16.03
N GLY A 170 2.60 -24.82 17.27
CA GLY A 170 2.82 -23.42 17.61
C GLY A 170 4.25 -22.93 17.33
N GLU A 171 5.24 -23.81 17.41
CA GLU A 171 6.65 -23.47 17.13
C GLU A 171 6.87 -23.25 15.63
N SER A 172 6.39 -24.17 14.79
CA SER A 172 6.41 -24.01 13.34
C SER A 172 5.57 -22.80 12.88
N ALA A 173 4.48 -22.47 13.60
CA ALA A 173 3.70 -21.27 13.32
C ALA A 173 4.50 -19.99 13.61
N VAL A 174 5.26 -19.92 14.70
CA VAL A 174 6.19 -18.82 15.00
C VAL A 174 7.25 -18.68 13.89
N ALA A 175 7.89 -19.79 13.50
CA ALA A 175 8.93 -19.78 12.47
C ALA A 175 8.36 -19.28 11.11
N SER A 176 7.24 -19.86 10.66
CA SER A 176 6.58 -19.47 9.41
C SER A 176 6.12 -18.02 9.43
N SER A 177 5.70 -17.51 10.59
CA SER A 177 5.27 -16.11 10.73
C SER A 177 6.43 -15.13 10.68
N LYS A 178 7.63 -15.49 11.16
CA LYS A 178 8.86 -14.70 11.00
C LYS A 178 9.25 -14.58 9.52
N GLU A 179 9.20 -15.68 8.80
CA GLU A 179 9.47 -15.69 7.35
C GLU A 179 8.41 -14.87 6.59
N LEU A 180 7.13 -14.98 6.99
CA LEU A 180 6.05 -14.17 6.42
C LEU A 180 6.31 -12.66 6.66
N LEU A 181 6.69 -12.27 7.87
CA LEU A 181 7.03 -10.88 8.20
C LEU A 181 8.20 -10.38 7.36
N THR A 182 9.23 -11.21 7.19
CA THR A 182 10.38 -10.91 6.31
C THR A 182 9.92 -10.72 4.86
N ALA A 183 9.09 -11.61 4.36
CA ALA A 183 8.55 -11.51 3.00
C ALA A 183 7.69 -10.25 2.81
N ILE A 184 6.83 -9.90 3.77
CA ILE A 184 6.01 -8.68 3.76
C ILE A 184 6.89 -7.42 3.69
N THR A 185 7.93 -7.35 4.52
CA THR A 185 8.82 -6.18 4.59
C THR A 185 9.76 -6.05 3.38
N ALA A 186 10.00 -7.14 2.66
CA ALA A 186 10.81 -7.16 1.44
C ALA A 186 10.05 -6.73 0.18
N VAL A 187 8.72 -6.61 0.24
CA VAL A 187 7.92 -6.19 -0.92
C VAL A 187 8.25 -4.76 -1.32
N LYS A 188 8.71 -4.59 -2.54
CA LYS A 188 8.96 -3.28 -3.17
C LYS A 188 7.65 -2.75 -3.73
N MET A 189 6.90 -2.04 -2.90
CA MET A 189 5.55 -1.57 -3.24
C MET A 189 5.50 -0.66 -4.47
N GLU A 190 6.61 0.04 -4.76
CA GLU A 190 6.75 0.89 -5.94
C GLU A 190 6.72 0.12 -7.26
N THR A 191 7.02 -1.19 -7.22
CA THR A 191 7.02 -2.05 -8.40
C THR A 191 5.70 -2.80 -8.62
N LEU A 192 4.78 -2.72 -7.65
CA LEU A 192 3.46 -3.34 -7.76
C LEU A 192 2.58 -2.61 -8.77
N LYS A 193 1.75 -3.36 -9.49
CA LYS A 193 0.70 -2.75 -10.32
C LYS A 193 -0.27 -1.94 -9.46
N MET A 194 -0.93 -0.99 -10.08
CA MET A 194 -1.78 -0.02 -9.38
C MET A 194 -2.84 -0.69 -8.49
N ASP A 195 -3.59 -1.64 -9.02
CA ASP A 195 -4.64 -2.38 -8.31
C ASP A 195 -4.10 -3.17 -7.11
N VAL A 196 -2.97 -3.85 -7.31
CA VAL A 196 -2.25 -4.60 -6.26
C VAL A 196 -1.67 -3.66 -5.22
N HIS A 197 -1.00 -2.59 -5.66
CA HIS A 197 -0.45 -1.56 -4.77
C HIS A 197 -1.54 -0.95 -3.87
N LEU A 198 -2.73 -0.72 -4.43
CA LEU A 198 -3.88 -0.19 -3.73
C LEU A 198 -4.30 -1.08 -2.56
N THR A 199 -4.44 -2.35 -2.86
CA THR A 199 -4.83 -3.34 -1.87
C THR A 199 -3.71 -3.54 -0.85
N TRP A 200 -2.45 -3.59 -1.32
CA TRP A 200 -1.27 -3.66 -0.45
C TRP A 200 -1.27 -2.56 0.61
N MET A 201 -1.45 -1.30 0.21
CA MET A 201 -1.49 -0.16 1.15
C MET A 201 -2.60 -0.24 2.19
N LYS A 202 -3.74 -0.87 1.84
CA LYS A 202 -4.84 -1.09 2.80
C LYS A 202 -4.50 -2.15 3.83
N VAL A 203 -3.85 -3.23 3.41
CA VAL A 203 -3.64 -4.42 4.23
C VAL A 203 -2.26 -4.50 4.88
N PHE A 204 -1.26 -3.78 4.37
CA PHE A 204 0.15 -3.88 4.80
C PHE A 204 0.35 -3.71 6.31
N LYS A 205 -0.31 -2.70 6.89
CA LYS A 205 -0.18 -2.41 8.33
C LYS A 205 -0.67 -3.59 9.18
N ASP A 206 -1.84 -4.11 8.82
CA ASP A 206 -2.47 -5.19 9.59
C ASP A 206 -1.77 -6.52 9.32
N LEU A 207 -1.38 -6.83 8.07
CA LEU A 207 -0.56 -8.00 7.75
C LEU A 207 0.76 -8.02 8.53
N THR A 208 1.44 -6.86 8.61
CA THR A 208 2.69 -6.73 9.36
C THR A 208 2.48 -6.92 10.85
N ALA A 209 1.44 -6.31 11.42
CA ALA A 209 1.13 -6.42 12.83
C ALA A 209 0.73 -7.85 13.22
N ASP A 210 -0.13 -8.51 12.45
CA ASP A 210 -0.58 -9.87 12.70
C ASP A 210 0.57 -10.86 12.58
N ALA A 211 1.39 -10.77 11.52
CA ALA A 211 2.56 -11.63 11.34
C ALA A 211 3.56 -11.44 12.48
N LYS A 212 3.85 -10.19 12.88
CA LYS A 212 4.73 -9.90 14.01
C LYS A 212 4.19 -10.52 15.31
N ASN A 213 2.93 -10.26 15.63
CA ASN A 213 2.32 -10.76 16.87
C ASN A 213 2.29 -12.29 16.92
N ILE A 214 1.97 -12.98 15.82
CA ILE A 214 2.02 -14.44 15.75
C ILE A 214 3.46 -14.94 15.96
N SER A 215 4.45 -14.25 15.41
CA SER A 215 5.88 -14.63 15.54
C SER A 215 6.44 -14.50 16.96
N GLU A 216 5.77 -13.75 17.85
CA GLU A 216 6.18 -13.50 19.23
C GLU A 216 5.41 -14.35 20.26
N ILE A 217 4.36 -15.08 19.84
CA ILE A 217 3.46 -15.83 20.74
C ILE A 217 3.51 -17.31 20.40
N GLN A 218 3.78 -18.18 21.41
CA GLN A 218 3.74 -19.63 21.25
C GLN A 218 2.36 -20.24 21.52
N ASP A 219 1.46 -19.50 22.17
CA ASP A 219 0.10 -19.98 22.46
C ASP A 219 -0.71 -20.13 21.17
N ILE A 220 -0.96 -21.38 20.79
CA ILE A 220 -1.67 -21.74 19.55
C ILE A 220 -3.08 -21.14 19.47
N LYS A 221 -3.77 -20.93 20.59
CA LYS A 221 -5.10 -20.32 20.58
C LYS A 221 -5.01 -18.84 20.19
N LYS A 222 -4.04 -18.12 20.74
CA LYS A 222 -3.79 -16.72 20.41
C LYS A 222 -3.30 -16.57 18.98
N GLN A 223 -2.44 -17.46 18.50
CA GLN A 223 -2.00 -17.48 17.10
C GLN A 223 -3.19 -17.63 16.15
N ARG A 224 -4.13 -18.53 16.44
CA ARG A 224 -5.35 -18.76 15.65
C ARG A 224 -6.28 -17.55 15.62
N GLU A 225 -6.41 -16.81 16.73
CA GLU A 225 -7.20 -15.57 16.75
C GLU A 225 -6.60 -14.49 15.83
N LEU A 226 -5.28 -14.27 15.90
CA LEU A 226 -4.57 -13.33 15.02
C LEU A 226 -4.61 -13.76 13.55
N PHE A 227 -4.60 -15.07 13.30
CA PHE A 227 -4.68 -15.62 11.96
C PHE A 227 -6.00 -15.31 11.25
N LYS A 228 -7.10 -15.00 11.96
CA LYS A 228 -8.37 -14.57 11.36
C LYS A 228 -8.21 -13.27 10.57
N SER A 229 -7.61 -12.27 11.19
CA SER A 229 -7.31 -10.97 10.55
C SER A 229 -6.28 -11.13 9.42
N LEU A 230 -5.20 -11.87 9.67
CA LEU A 230 -4.17 -12.17 8.67
C LEU A 230 -4.79 -12.81 7.42
N SER A 231 -5.66 -13.81 7.59
CA SER A 231 -6.34 -14.50 6.48
C SER A 231 -7.24 -13.59 5.68
N LYS A 232 -8.02 -12.74 6.35
CA LYS A 232 -8.89 -11.76 5.68
C LYS A 232 -8.09 -10.80 4.82
N ASN A 233 -7.00 -10.24 5.35
CA ASN A 233 -6.18 -9.30 4.63
C ASN A 233 -5.39 -9.96 3.49
N THR A 234 -4.95 -11.21 3.66
CA THR A 234 -4.30 -11.99 2.60
C THR A 234 -5.29 -12.32 1.46
N TYR A 235 -6.57 -12.59 1.78
CA TYR A 235 -7.61 -12.82 0.78
C TYR A 235 -7.83 -11.59 -0.10
N GLU A 236 -7.93 -10.38 0.47
CA GLU A 236 -8.05 -9.15 -0.30
C GLU A 236 -6.87 -8.98 -1.28
N LEU A 237 -5.67 -9.30 -0.82
CA LEU A 237 -4.46 -9.16 -1.64
C LEU A 237 -4.40 -10.20 -2.76
N ILE A 238 -4.70 -11.47 -2.48
CA ILE A 238 -4.56 -12.54 -3.47
C ILE A 238 -5.57 -12.39 -4.62
N LYS A 239 -6.74 -11.85 -4.36
CA LYS A 239 -7.77 -11.59 -5.38
C LYS A 239 -7.32 -10.63 -6.48
N VAL A 240 -6.47 -9.67 -6.16
CA VAL A 240 -6.00 -8.66 -7.13
C VAL A 240 -4.63 -9.02 -7.73
N SER A 241 -3.88 -9.94 -7.12
CA SER A 241 -2.48 -10.21 -7.47
C SER A 241 -2.26 -11.23 -8.58
N LYS A 242 -3.31 -11.73 -9.23
CA LYS A 242 -3.25 -12.74 -10.31
C LYS A 242 -2.36 -13.94 -9.95
N PHE A 243 -2.67 -14.56 -8.83
CA PHE A 243 -1.99 -15.79 -8.42
C PHE A 243 -2.22 -16.90 -9.45
N THR A 244 -1.17 -17.62 -9.81
CA THR A 244 -1.22 -18.56 -10.97
C THR A 244 -1.83 -19.91 -10.66
N GLU A 245 -1.87 -20.30 -9.38
CA GLU A 245 -2.43 -21.58 -8.94
C GLU A 245 -3.84 -21.35 -8.38
N PRO A 246 -4.78 -22.30 -8.51
CA PRO A 246 -6.07 -22.19 -7.87
C PRO A 246 -5.93 -22.10 -6.35
N VAL A 247 -6.62 -21.14 -5.72
CA VAL A 247 -6.67 -20.99 -4.26
C VAL A 247 -8.12 -21.08 -3.81
N TYR A 248 -8.36 -21.88 -2.79
CA TYR A 248 -9.67 -22.11 -2.22
C TYR A 248 -9.87 -21.25 -0.99
N TYR A 249 -10.87 -20.38 -1.02
CA TYR A 249 -11.30 -19.62 0.14
C TYR A 249 -12.32 -20.43 0.90
N GLN A 250 -11.94 -20.85 2.11
CA GLN A 250 -12.69 -21.78 2.95
C GLN A 250 -13.20 -21.06 4.20
N TYR A 251 -14.31 -21.56 4.77
CA TYR A 251 -15.01 -20.93 5.89
C TYR A 251 -15.30 -21.94 7.00
N CYS A 252 -15.04 -21.54 8.23
CA CYS A 252 -15.37 -22.27 9.45
C CYS A 252 -16.57 -21.61 10.14
N PRO A 253 -17.76 -22.24 10.19
CA PRO A 253 -18.94 -21.66 10.83
C PRO A 253 -18.79 -21.53 12.36
N MET A 254 -17.99 -22.38 12.99
CA MET A 254 -17.77 -22.35 14.43
C MET A 254 -16.88 -21.21 14.92
N GLN A 255 -16.01 -20.70 14.05
CA GLN A 255 -15.11 -19.58 14.36
C GLN A 255 -15.54 -18.29 13.64
N ASP A 256 -16.58 -18.38 12.81
CA ASP A 256 -17.01 -17.29 11.92
C ASP A 256 -15.81 -16.64 11.20
N ALA A 257 -14.97 -17.50 10.63
CA ALA A 257 -13.71 -17.07 10.06
C ALA A 257 -13.33 -17.87 8.82
N ASN A 258 -12.62 -17.21 7.93
CA ASN A 258 -12.17 -17.77 6.66
C ASN A 258 -10.66 -17.98 6.64
N TRP A 259 -10.21 -18.86 5.74
CA TRP A 259 -8.79 -19.03 5.41
C TRP A 259 -8.61 -19.37 3.93
N LEU A 260 -7.39 -19.21 3.44
CA LEU A 260 -6.98 -19.62 2.09
C LEU A 260 -6.27 -20.97 2.13
N SER A 261 -6.50 -21.80 1.13
CA SER A 261 -5.86 -23.10 0.99
C SER A 261 -5.48 -23.37 -0.47
N LYS A 262 -4.36 -24.03 -0.69
CA LYS A 262 -3.99 -24.59 -2.02
C LYS A 262 -4.74 -25.88 -2.32
N GLU A 263 -5.40 -26.49 -1.32
CA GLU A 263 -6.15 -27.73 -1.44
C GLU A 263 -7.64 -27.46 -1.27
N ASN A 264 -8.47 -28.09 -2.10
CA ASN A 264 -9.92 -28.04 -1.94
C ASN A 264 -10.40 -28.83 -0.70
N THR A 265 -9.65 -29.83 -0.28
CA THR A 265 -9.91 -30.57 0.94
C THR A 265 -9.85 -29.64 2.16
N ILE A 266 -10.90 -29.70 2.99
CA ILE A 266 -11.00 -28.90 4.20
C ILE A 266 -9.98 -29.38 5.24
N LYS A 267 -9.06 -28.48 5.60
CA LYS A 267 -8.10 -28.63 6.70
C LYS A 267 -8.15 -27.38 7.56
N ASN A 268 -8.96 -27.41 8.60
CA ASN A 268 -9.31 -26.25 9.42
C ASN A 268 -8.13 -25.80 10.31
N PRO A 269 -7.53 -24.60 10.10
CA PRO A 269 -6.42 -24.13 10.92
C PRO A 269 -6.85 -23.65 12.30
N TYR A 270 -8.11 -23.31 12.50
CA TYR A 270 -8.62 -22.78 13.77
C TYR A 270 -8.83 -23.84 14.84
N TYR A 271 -9.03 -25.12 14.44
CA TYR A 271 -9.21 -26.24 15.35
C TYR A 271 -8.13 -27.32 15.21
N GLY A 272 -7.47 -27.40 14.06
CA GLY A 272 -6.50 -28.43 13.76
C GLY A 272 -7.12 -29.84 13.87
N SER A 273 -6.41 -30.78 14.50
CA SER A 273 -6.85 -32.18 14.62
C SER A 273 -8.18 -32.37 15.34
N GLN A 274 -8.62 -31.42 16.17
CA GLN A 274 -9.87 -31.53 16.93
C GLN A 274 -11.12 -31.46 16.03
N MET A 275 -11.08 -30.63 14.97
CA MET A 275 -12.18 -30.47 14.02
C MET A 275 -11.64 -30.21 12.61
N LEU A 276 -10.76 -31.09 12.13
CA LEU A 276 -9.96 -30.90 10.91
C LEU A 276 -10.83 -30.64 9.67
N SER A 277 -11.93 -31.35 9.51
CA SER A 277 -12.84 -31.27 8.35
C SER A 277 -14.00 -30.29 8.53
N CYS A 278 -14.03 -29.53 9.65
CA CYS A 278 -15.08 -28.54 9.88
C CYS A 278 -14.89 -27.32 8.98
N GLY A 279 -15.80 -27.13 8.03
CA GLY A 279 -15.79 -26.00 7.11
C GLY A 279 -16.30 -26.36 5.72
N LYS A 280 -16.28 -25.36 4.85
CA LYS A 280 -16.65 -25.51 3.43
C LYS A 280 -15.86 -24.53 2.57
N THR A 281 -15.63 -24.88 1.31
CA THR A 281 -15.13 -23.93 0.31
C THR A 281 -16.25 -22.98 -0.10
N VAL A 282 -16.02 -21.69 -0.02
CA VAL A 282 -16.98 -20.63 -0.36
C VAL A 282 -16.64 -19.92 -1.67
N GLU A 283 -15.38 -19.94 -2.08
CA GLU A 283 -14.91 -19.35 -3.34
C GLU A 283 -13.67 -20.10 -3.84
N THR A 284 -13.51 -20.17 -5.16
CA THR A 284 -12.28 -20.61 -5.81
C THR A 284 -11.70 -19.44 -6.60
N ILE A 285 -10.53 -18.98 -6.20
CA ILE A 285 -9.77 -17.90 -6.85
C ILE A 285 -8.89 -18.54 -7.93
N LYS A 286 -9.00 -18.03 -9.19
CA LYS A 286 -8.26 -18.54 -10.37
C LYS A 286 -7.47 -17.40 -11.00
#